data_53f94efa790b5584165aa95f63bcb1b1
#
_entry.id   53f94efa790b5584165aa95f63bcb1b1
#
_cell.length_a   1.000
_cell.length_b   1.000
_cell.length_c   1.000
_cell.angle_alpha   90.00
_cell.angle_beta   90.00
_cell.angle_gamma   90.00
#
_symmetry.space_group_name_H-M   'P 1'
#
loop_
_entity.id
_entity.type
_entity.pdbx_description
1 polymer ?
#
loop_
_entity_poly.entity_id
_entity_poly.type
_entity_poly.pdbx_seq_one_letter_code
_entity_poly.pdbx_strand_id
1 'polypeptide(L)'
;LHDIGKTKIPEEILNAPRKLTPEEFEVMKRHPLYSFELLGDDISEDVRYAVRWHHEKLDGKGYPDGLKAESISYFARITTISDIYDALLSARSYKKEKIPFDVLQWFVTEGSKGIDQNLLNIFIKNMVKVYRQQQVIMSDGREGCVEYIPLNDMDHPIVSVGEEVRQVDEDWYCVPVSYTHLRL
;
A
#
# COMPACT_ATOMS: atom_id res chain seq x y z
N LEU A 1 5.26 2.85 13.34
CA LEU A 1 5.41 4.14 14.08
C LEU A 1 4.67 5.30 13.40
N HIS A 2 4.57 5.32 12.05
CA HIS A 2 3.93 6.45 11.34
C HIS A 2 2.50 6.73 11.82
N ASP A 3 1.79 5.71 12.25
CA ASP A 3 0.39 5.72 12.68
C ASP A 3 0.18 5.76 14.21
N ILE A 4 1.23 5.89 15.02
CA ILE A 4 1.08 5.88 16.48
C ILE A 4 0.15 6.98 17.00
N GLY A 5 0.05 8.10 16.30
CA GLY A 5 -0.88 9.18 16.61
C GLY A 5 -2.35 8.82 16.48
N LYS A 6 -2.70 7.71 15.82
CA LYS A 6 -4.06 7.17 15.81
C LYS A 6 -4.57 6.83 17.21
N THR A 7 -3.66 6.61 18.18
CA THR A 7 -4.01 6.41 19.60
C THR A 7 -4.62 7.66 20.26
N LYS A 8 -4.51 8.84 19.62
CA LYS A 8 -5.11 10.11 20.05
C LYS A 8 -6.43 10.43 19.34
N ILE A 9 -6.80 9.62 18.37
CA ILE A 9 -8.08 9.78 17.64
C ILE A 9 -9.19 9.13 18.49
N PRO A 10 -10.36 9.76 18.61
CA PRO A 10 -11.51 9.17 19.31
C PRO A 10 -11.85 7.79 18.73
N GLU A 11 -12.14 6.85 19.62
CA GLU A 11 -12.34 5.43 19.26
C GLU A 11 -13.53 5.25 18.32
N GLU A 12 -14.59 6.03 18.49
CA GLU A 12 -15.76 6.06 17.63
C GLU A 12 -15.47 6.49 16.18
N ILE A 13 -14.43 7.30 15.97
CA ILE A 13 -13.95 7.69 14.64
C ILE A 13 -12.98 6.64 14.09
N LEU A 14 -12.03 6.19 14.92
CA LEU A 14 -11.00 5.25 14.52
C LEU A 14 -11.59 3.89 14.09
N ASN A 15 -12.58 3.40 14.82
CA ASN A 15 -13.22 2.10 14.62
C ASN A 15 -14.58 2.18 13.90
N ALA A 16 -14.91 3.32 13.28
CA ALA A 16 -16.17 3.51 12.59
C ALA A 16 -16.39 2.40 11.52
N PRO A 17 -17.50 1.62 11.59
CA PRO A 17 -17.77 0.53 10.63
C PRO A 17 -18.32 1.06 9.29
N ARG A 18 -18.12 2.32 9.00
CA ARG A 18 -18.63 3.05 7.84
C ARG A 18 -17.59 4.03 7.32
N LYS A 19 -17.84 4.64 6.18
CA LYS A 19 -17.04 5.80 5.75
C LYS A 19 -17.20 6.95 6.76
N LEU A 20 -16.10 7.60 7.07
CA LEU A 20 -16.09 8.80 7.92
C LEU A 20 -16.83 9.96 7.23
N THR A 21 -17.50 10.79 8.03
CA THR A 21 -18.01 12.07 7.52
C THR A 21 -16.84 13.01 7.21
N PRO A 22 -17.08 14.10 6.46
CA PRO A 22 -16.03 15.09 6.21
C PRO A 22 -15.40 15.63 7.50
N GLU A 23 -16.20 15.91 8.53
CA GLU A 23 -15.77 16.42 9.83
C GLU A 23 -14.94 15.38 10.60
N GLU A 24 -15.37 14.13 10.62
CA GLU A 24 -14.62 13.01 11.22
C GLU A 24 -13.30 12.78 10.48
N PHE A 25 -13.30 12.92 9.15
CA PHE A 25 -12.07 12.80 8.36
C PHE A 25 -11.08 13.92 8.67
N GLU A 26 -11.54 15.17 8.93
CA GLU A 26 -10.66 16.25 9.40
C GLU A 26 -10.02 15.92 10.76
N VAL A 27 -10.73 15.25 11.66
CA VAL A 27 -10.16 14.74 12.91
C VAL A 27 -9.13 13.65 12.63
N MET A 28 -9.45 12.70 11.76
CA MET A 28 -8.54 11.62 11.37
C MET A 28 -7.23 12.15 10.76
N LYS A 29 -7.28 13.20 9.94
CA LYS A 29 -6.11 13.83 9.33
C LYS A 29 -5.11 14.44 10.33
N ARG A 30 -5.45 14.49 11.61
CA ARG A 30 -4.53 14.96 12.67
C ARG A 30 -3.56 13.89 13.17
N HIS A 31 -3.78 12.61 12.88
CA HIS A 31 -2.90 11.55 13.40
C HIS A 31 -1.42 11.70 13.03
N PRO A 32 -1.01 12.24 11.84
CA PRO A 32 0.42 12.43 11.57
C PRO A 32 1.05 13.50 12.47
N LEU A 33 0.29 14.57 12.80
CA LEU A 33 0.74 15.58 13.77
C LEU A 33 0.91 14.97 15.16
N TYR A 34 -0.08 14.21 15.61
CA TYR A 34 0.00 13.50 16.90
C TYR A 34 1.13 12.48 16.94
N SER A 35 1.38 11.79 15.82
CA SER A 35 2.51 10.88 15.71
C SER A 35 3.84 11.62 15.84
N PHE A 36 3.99 12.76 15.17
CA PHE A 36 5.18 13.62 15.25
C PHE A 36 5.44 14.12 16.68
N GLU A 37 4.37 14.54 17.39
CA GLU A 37 4.46 15.00 18.79
C GLU A 37 4.84 13.87 19.76
N LEU A 38 4.28 12.66 19.55
CA LEU A 38 4.53 11.50 20.41
C LEU A 38 5.96 10.95 20.29
N LEU A 39 6.62 11.14 19.15
CA LEU A 39 7.96 10.62 18.94
C LEU A 39 9.06 11.39 19.71
N GLY A 40 8.79 12.63 20.14
CA GLY A 40 9.76 13.42 20.91
C GLY A 40 11.03 13.76 20.14
N ASP A 41 11.92 14.49 20.80
CA ASP A 41 13.16 15.02 20.18
C ASP A 41 14.33 14.02 20.17
N ASP A 42 14.19 12.89 20.86
CA ASP A 42 15.19 11.79 20.86
C ASP A 42 15.22 11.01 19.55
N ILE A 43 14.19 11.15 18.71
CA ILE A 43 14.09 10.52 17.40
C ILE A 43 14.62 11.46 16.33
N SER A 44 15.39 10.92 15.37
CA SER A 44 15.96 11.74 14.29
C SER A 44 14.88 12.52 13.52
N GLU A 45 15.21 13.73 13.07
CA GLU A 45 14.32 14.57 12.30
C GLU A 45 13.78 13.86 11.05
N ASP A 46 14.61 13.09 10.36
CA ASP A 46 14.21 12.33 9.18
C ASP A 46 13.04 11.38 9.46
N VAL A 47 13.09 10.66 10.58
CA VAL A 47 12.01 9.76 11.01
C VAL A 47 10.79 10.56 11.43
N ARG A 48 10.95 11.63 12.19
CA ARG A 48 9.84 12.48 12.65
C ARG A 48 9.10 13.12 11.48
N TYR A 49 9.83 13.66 10.49
CA TYR A 49 9.22 14.23 9.29
C TYR A 49 8.66 13.17 8.34
N ALA A 50 9.25 11.97 8.27
CA ALA A 50 8.63 10.87 7.55
C ALA A 50 7.24 10.55 8.11
N VAL A 51 7.13 10.51 9.44
CA VAL A 51 5.88 10.26 10.16
C VAL A 51 4.87 11.39 9.99
N ARG A 52 5.32 12.66 10.05
CA ARG A 52 4.44 13.83 9.89
C ARG A 52 3.86 13.93 8.48
N TRP A 53 4.65 13.62 7.45
CA TRP A 53 4.33 13.94 6.05
C TRP A 53 4.02 12.73 5.16
N HIS A 54 3.78 11.55 5.74
CA HIS A 54 3.48 10.34 4.95
C HIS A 54 2.15 10.41 4.18
N HIS A 55 1.29 11.35 4.48
CA HIS A 55 0.06 11.65 3.75
C HIS A 55 0.13 12.89 2.87
N GLU A 56 1.31 13.53 2.76
CA GLU A 56 1.52 14.60 1.81
C GLU A 56 1.57 14.07 0.38
N LYS A 57 1.20 14.94 -0.58
CA LYS A 57 1.24 14.66 -2.01
C LYS A 57 2.06 15.71 -2.74
N LEU A 58 2.82 15.31 -3.74
CA LEU A 58 3.69 16.22 -4.50
C LEU A 58 2.93 17.42 -5.13
N ASP A 59 1.63 17.26 -5.36
CA ASP A 59 0.75 18.31 -5.91
C ASP A 59 0.20 19.28 -4.86
N GLY A 60 0.54 19.10 -3.57
CA GLY A 60 0.10 19.92 -2.44
C GLY A 60 -1.32 19.65 -1.96
N LYS A 61 -1.96 18.58 -2.43
CA LYS A 61 -3.32 18.17 -1.99
C LYS A 61 -3.31 17.16 -0.84
N GLY A 62 -2.13 16.91 -0.27
CA GLY A 62 -1.96 16.08 0.90
C GLY A 62 -2.26 16.80 2.20
N TYR A 63 -1.92 16.18 3.31
CA TYR A 63 -2.05 16.71 4.65
C TYR A 63 -0.89 16.19 5.52
N PRO A 64 -0.56 16.81 6.66
CA PRO A 64 -1.28 17.90 7.36
C PRO A 64 -0.94 19.32 6.88
N ASP A 65 0.20 19.51 6.21
CA ASP A 65 0.76 20.84 5.95
C ASP A 65 0.51 21.33 4.50
N GLY A 66 0.04 20.45 3.59
CA GLY A 66 -0.19 20.76 2.18
C GLY A 66 1.09 21.07 1.40
N LEU A 67 2.17 20.36 1.73
CA LEU A 67 3.49 20.57 1.14
C LEU A 67 3.53 20.13 -0.33
N LYS A 68 4.46 20.73 -1.09
CA LYS A 68 4.66 20.39 -2.50
C LYS A 68 6.06 19.83 -2.73
N ALA A 69 6.12 18.88 -3.64
CA ALA A 69 7.36 18.34 -4.23
C ALA A 69 8.55 18.30 -3.25
N GLU A 70 9.58 19.12 -3.47
CA GLU A 70 10.85 19.11 -2.74
C GLU A 70 10.72 19.43 -1.26
N SER A 71 9.62 20.07 -0.83
CA SER A 71 9.37 20.36 0.59
C SER A 71 9.00 19.10 1.39
N ILE A 72 8.61 18.02 0.73
CA ILE A 72 8.31 16.74 1.37
C ILE A 72 9.59 15.93 1.51
N SER A 73 9.95 15.51 2.74
CA SER A 73 11.16 14.74 2.98
C SER A 73 11.19 13.44 2.15
N TYR A 74 12.39 13.01 1.78
CA TYR A 74 12.61 11.80 1.01
C TYR A 74 12.00 10.56 1.68
N PHE A 75 12.19 10.42 3.00
CA PHE A 75 11.63 9.31 3.77
C PHE A 75 10.10 9.34 3.87
N ALA A 76 9.49 10.53 3.91
CA ALA A 76 8.04 10.65 3.86
C ALA A 76 7.48 10.12 2.54
N ARG A 77 8.11 10.46 1.40
CA ARG A 77 7.70 9.96 0.08
C ARG A 77 7.79 8.43 -0.04
N ILE A 78 8.82 7.81 0.57
CA ILE A 78 8.95 6.34 0.64
C ILE A 78 7.83 5.77 1.51
N THR A 79 7.60 6.35 2.70
CA THR A 79 6.57 5.90 3.64
C THR A 79 5.19 5.98 3.01
N THR A 80 4.89 7.06 2.25
CA THR A 80 3.62 7.22 1.51
C THR A 80 3.34 6.03 0.59
N ILE A 81 4.32 5.60 -0.19
CA ILE A 81 4.14 4.47 -1.13
C ILE A 81 3.87 3.17 -0.37
N SER A 82 4.66 2.92 0.70
CA SER A 82 4.54 1.71 1.51
C SER A 82 3.21 1.67 2.27
N ASP A 83 2.77 2.79 2.83
CA ASP A 83 1.49 2.91 3.54
C ASP A 83 0.29 2.66 2.61
N ILE A 84 0.29 3.27 1.41
CA ILE A 84 -0.77 3.04 0.41
C ILE A 84 -0.80 1.56 0.02
N TYR A 85 0.36 0.94 -0.20
CA TYR A 85 0.46 -0.47 -0.56
C TYR A 85 -0.14 -1.37 0.53
N ASP A 86 0.28 -1.18 1.78
CA ASP A 86 -0.23 -1.93 2.93
C ASP A 86 -1.74 -1.72 3.15
N ALA A 87 -2.20 -0.47 3.06
CA ALA A 87 -3.61 -0.13 3.21
C ALA A 87 -4.51 -0.78 2.14
N LEU A 88 -4.02 -0.93 0.90
CA LEU A 88 -4.76 -1.58 -0.18
C LEU A 88 -4.82 -3.10 -0.01
N LEU A 89 -3.77 -3.71 0.53
CA LEU A 89 -3.72 -5.14 0.85
C LEU A 89 -4.56 -5.48 2.10
N SER A 90 -4.53 -4.59 3.09
CA SER A 90 -5.25 -4.74 4.37
C SER A 90 -6.71 -4.27 4.29
N ALA A 91 -7.24 -3.94 3.11
CA ALA A 91 -8.55 -3.33 2.94
C ALA A 91 -9.67 -4.15 3.58
N ARG A 92 -10.18 -3.60 4.68
CA ARG A 92 -11.19 -4.19 5.58
C ARG A 92 -12.52 -4.43 4.84
N SER A 93 -13.14 -5.54 5.15
CA SER A 93 -14.54 -6.04 5.09
C SER A 93 -15.59 -5.45 4.11
N TYR A 94 -15.36 -4.37 3.38
CA TYR A 94 -16.33 -3.74 2.46
C TYR A 94 -15.94 -3.77 0.98
N LYS A 95 -14.74 -4.26 0.64
CA LYS A 95 -14.28 -4.46 -0.74
C LYS A 95 -13.65 -5.83 -0.86
N LYS A 96 -13.80 -6.49 -2.02
CA LYS A 96 -12.98 -7.63 -2.43
C LYS A 96 -11.52 -7.33 -2.09
N GLU A 97 -10.90 -8.16 -1.26
CA GLU A 97 -9.48 -8.04 -0.92
C GLU A 97 -8.68 -8.02 -2.23
N LYS A 98 -7.86 -6.99 -2.39
CA LYS A 98 -6.94 -6.94 -3.52
C LYS A 98 -5.76 -7.85 -3.23
N ILE A 99 -5.40 -8.67 -4.18
CA ILE A 99 -4.15 -9.41 -4.14
C ILE A 99 -2.99 -8.48 -4.49
N PRO A 100 -1.75 -8.79 -4.12
CA PRO A 100 -0.59 -7.94 -4.39
C PRO A 100 -0.44 -7.52 -5.85
N PHE A 101 -0.76 -8.39 -6.78
CA PHE A 101 -0.67 -8.13 -8.21
C PHE A 101 -1.66 -7.03 -8.66
N ASP A 102 -2.91 -7.07 -8.16
CA ASP A 102 -3.91 -6.01 -8.40
C ASP A 102 -3.45 -4.65 -7.87
N VAL A 103 -2.77 -4.65 -6.70
CA VAL A 103 -2.26 -3.40 -6.10
C VAL A 103 -1.12 -2.83 -6.93
N LEU A 104 -0.21 -3.67 -7.42
CA LEU A 104 0.87 -3.24 -8.30
C LEU A 104 0.32 -2.67 -9.61
N GLN A 105 -0.67 -3.33 -10.22
CA GLN A 105 -1.35 -2.83 -11.42
C GLN A 105 -2.06 -1.50 -11.16
N TRP A 106 -2.76 -1.37 -10.02
CA TRP A 106 -3.40 -0.11 -9.64
C TRP A 106 -2.41 1.06 -9.53
N PHE A 107 -1.20 0.85 -8.99
CA PHE A 107 -0.17 1.89 -8.93
C PHE A 107 0.25 2.38 -10.31
N VAL A 108 0.30 1.50 -11.30
CA VAL A 108 0.68 1.88 -12.67
C VAL A 108 -0.44 2.63 -13.39
N THR A 109 -1.69 2.23 -13.17
CA THR A 109 -2.85 2.76 -13.91
C THR A 109 -3.47 3.99 -13.25
N GLU A 110 -3.73 3.96 -11.94
CA GLU A 110 -4.53 4.96 -11.26
C GLU A 110 -3.82 5.64 -10.08
N GLY A 111 -3.01 4.87 -9.35
CA GLY A 111 -2.47 5.24 -8.03
C GLY A 111 -1.27 6.18 -8.05
N SER A 112 -0.77 6.55 -9.21
CA SER A 112 0.48 7.31 -9.34
C SER A 112 0.34 8.83 -9.10
N LYS A 113 -0.88 9.36 -9.01
CA LYS A 113 -1.13 10.81 -8.89
C LYS A 113 -0.65 11.36 -7.55
N GLY A 114 0.23 12.35 -7.60
CA GLY A 114 0.77 13.02 -6.42
C GLY A 114 1.85 12.20 -5.68
N ILE A 115 2.31 11.09 -6.24
CA ILE A 115 3.38 10.23 -5.72
C ILE A 115 4.68 10.48 -6.49
N ASP A 116 5.82 10.30 -5.83
CA ASP A 116 7.13 10.36 -6.47
C ASP A 116 7.31 9.19 -7.45
N GLN A 117 7.31 9.50 -8.74
CA GLN A 117 7.37 8.49 -9.82
C GLN A 117 8.67 7.69 -9.82
N ASN A 118 9.79 8.32 -9.46
CA ASN A 118 11.08 7.62 -9.41
C ASN A 118 11.08 6.59 -8.28
N LEU A 119 10.61 6.97 -7.09
CA LEU A 119 10.48 6.08 -5.95
C LEU A 119 9.46 4.97 -6.21
N LEU A 120 8.32 5.32 -6.81
CA LEU A 120 7.30 4.34 -7.17
C LEU A 120 7.85 3.30 -8.16
N ASN A 121 8.59 3.72 -9.18
CA ASN A 121 9.22 2.79 -10.13
C ASN A 121 10.24 1.85 -9.46
N ILE A 122 11.02 2.37 -8.49
CA ILE A 122 11.95 1.55 -7.72
C ILE A 122 11.18 0.56 -6.85
N PHE A 123 10.11 1.01 -6.18
CA PHE A 123 9.24 0.16 -5.37
C PHE A 123 8.66 -0.99 -6.19
N ILE A 124 8.00 -0.68 -7.32
CA ILE A 124 7.39 -1.68 -8.21
C ILE A 124 8.43 -2.71 -8.69
N LYS A 125 9.60 -2.25 -9.17
CA LYS A 125 10.67 -3.14 -9.60
C LYS A 125 11.14 -4.09 -8.50
N ASN A 126 11.20 -3.63 -7.26
CA ASN A 126 11.57 -4.47 -6.12
C ASN A 126 10.46 -5.44 -5.75
N MET A 127 9.19 -5.01 -5.76
CA MET A 127 8.06 -5.89 -5.49
C MET A 127 7.92 -7.00 -6.54
N VAL A 128 8.12 -6.68 -7.82
CA VAL A 128 8.18 -7.70 -8.90
C VAL A 128 9.27 -8.75 -8.62
N LYS A 129 10.45 -8.34 -8.12
CA LYS A 129 11.50 -9.30 -7.72
C LYS A 129 11.09 -10.15 -6.52
N VAL A 130 10.40 -9.55 -5.54
CA VAL A 130 9.92 -10.24 -4.34
C VAL A 130 8.89 -11.31 -4.69
N TYR A 131 7.96 -11.00 -5.61
CA TYR A 131 6.89 -11.93 -5.97
C TYR A 131 7.30 -12.96 -7.03
N ARG A 132 8.36 -12.70 -7.79
CA ARG A 132 8.90 -13.70 -8.72
C ARG A 132 9.40 -14.92 -7.96
N GLN A 133 9.07 -16.12 -8.46
CA GLN A 133 9.36 -17.41 -7.85
C GLN A 133 8.65 -17.67 -6.49
N GLN A 134 7.69 -16.83 -6.11
CA GLN A 134 6.85 -17.15 -4.96
C GLN A 134 5.83 -18.24 -5.29
N GLN A 135 5.56 -19.06 -4.27
CA GLN A 135 4.50 -20.06 -4.33
C GLN A 135 3.14 -19.37 -4.26
N VAL A 136 2.22 -19.85 -5.07
CA VAL A 136 0.84 -19.37 -5.15
C VAL A 136 -0.15 -20.54 -5.08
N ILE A 137 -1.37 -20.25 -4.63
CA ILE A 137 -2.49 -21.16 -4.75
C ILE A 137 -3.37 -20.68 -5.88
N MET A 138 -3.66 -21.55 -6.82
CA MET A 138 -4.54 -21.28 -7.94
C MET A 138 -6.02 -21.34 -7.54
N SER A 139 -6.89 -20.71 -8.33
CA SER A 139 -8.35 -20.72 -8.10
C SER A 139 -8.95 -22.14 -8.08
N ASP A 140 -8.30 -23.11 -8.71
CA ASP A 140 -8.66 -24.52 -8.72
C ASP A 140 -8.04 -25.35 -7.57
N GLY A 141 -7.30 -24.69 -6.67
CA GLY A 141 -6.67 -25.28 -5.49
C GLY A 141 -5.29 -25.89 -5.73
N ARG A 142 -4.77 -25.89 -6.96
CA ARG A 142 -3.41 -26.39 -7.26
C ARG A 142 -2.37 -25.39 -6.76
N GLU A 143 -1.19 -25.92 -6.42
CA GLU A 143 -0.01 -25.09 -6.13
C GLU A 143 0.71 -24.71 -7.42
N GLY A 144 1.16 -23.48 -7.51
CA GLY A 144 1.92 -22.93 -8.62
C GLY A 144 3.07 -22.06 -8.17
N CYS A 145 3.85 -21.56 -9.13
CA CYS A 145 4.96 -20.66 -8.90
C CYS A 145 4.90 -19.49 -9.88
N VAL A 146 5.14 -18.27 -9.40
CA VAL A 146 5.18 -17.08 -10.25
C VAL A 146 6.49 -17.07 -11.04
N GLU A 147 6.39 -17.25 -12.35
CA GLU A 147 7.53 -17.23 -13.26
C GLU A 147 7.87 -15.82 -13.71
N TYR A 148 6.84 -15.03 -14.06
CA TYR A 148 7.03 -13.69 -14.58
C TYR A 148 5.84 -12.79 -14.29
N ILE A 149 6.08 -11.51 -14.07
CA ILE A 149 5.07 -10.46 -13.90
C ILE A 149 5.27 -9.41 -14.98
N PRO A 150 4.36 -9.35 -15.98
CA PRO A 150 4.44 -8.34 -17.04
C PRO A 150 4.22 -6.92 -16.46
N LEU A 151 5.10 -5.96 -16.76
CA LEU A 151 5.01 -4.60 -16.21
C LEU A 151 3.81 -3.78 -16.68
N ASN A 152 3.20 -4.17 -17.79
CA ASN A 152 2.02 -3.53 -18.38
C ASN A 152 0.71 -4.29 -18.07
N ASP A 153 0.79 -5.42 -17.34
CA ASP A 153 -0.33 -6.32 -17.05
C ASP A 153 -0.01 -7.11 -15.78
N MET A 154 0.25 -6.39 -14.68
CA MET A 154 0.79 -6.98 -13.44
C MET A 154 -0.22 -7.82 -12.68
N ASP A 155 -1.51 -7.57 -12.86
CA ASP A 155 -2.61 -8.35 -12.28
C ASP A 155 -2.79 -9.72 -12.94
N HIS A 156 -2.15 -9.94 -14.10
CA HIS A 156 -2.13 -11.21 -14.80
C HIS A 156 -0.69 -11.79 -14.88
N PRO A 157 -0.08 -12.24 -13.77
CA PRO A 157 1.24 -12.87 -13.79
C PRO A 157 1.23 -14.19 -14.58
N ILE A 158 2.39 -14.60 -15.07
CA ILE A 158 2.62 -15.90 -15.69
C ILE A 158 3.04 -16.86 -14.57
N VAL A 159 2.32 -17.97 -14.45
CA VAL A 159 2.47 -18.96 -13.38
C VAL A 159 2.73 -20.35 -13.98
N SER A 160 3.62 -21.12 -13.37
CA SER A 160 3.81 -22.54 -13.62
C SER A 160 3.02 -23.37 -12.61
N VAL A 161 2.34 -24.42 -13.11
CA VAL A 161 1.62 -25.42 -12.31
C VAL A 161 1.96 -26.81 -12.86
N GLY A 162 2.88 -27.54 -12.21
CA GLY A 162 3.48 -28.73 -12.78
C GLY A 162 4.25 -28.41 -14.06
N GLU A 163 3.87 -29.02 -15.19
CA GLU A 163 4.47 -28.76 -16.51
C GLU A 163 3.75 -27.65 -17.31
N GLU A 164 2.61 -27.19 -16.82
CA GLU A 164 1.81 -26.13 -17.46
C GLU A 164 2.36 -24.76 -17.06
N VAL A 165 2.61 -23.89 -18.07
CA VAL A 165 2.98 -22.49 -17.85
C VAL A 165 2.04 -21.61 -18.65
N ARG A 166 1.27 -20.75 -17.98
CA ARG A 166 0.36 -19.81 -18.64
C ARG A 166 0.14 -18.56 -17.82
N GLN A 167 -0.37 -17.53 -18.48
CA GLN A 167 -0.82 -16.30 -17.83
C GLN A 167 -2.14 -16.54 -17.11
N VAL A 168 -2.29 -15.99 -15.90
CA VAL A 168 -3.57 -16.01 -15.17
C VAL A 168 -4.60 -15.10 -15.84
N ASP A 169 -5.88 -15.34 -15.58
CA ASP A 169 -7.02 -14.58 -16.11
C ASP A 169 -8.13 -14.53 -15.04
N GLU A 170 -9.30 -13.98 -15.38
CA GLU A 170 -10.43 -13.83 -14.45
C GLU A 170 -10.96 -15.18 -13.92
N ASP A 171 -10.87 -16.25 -14.71
CA ASP A 171 -11.37 -17.60 -14.37
C ASP A 171 -10.29 -18.45 -13.69
N TRP A 172 -9.03 -18.22 -14.03
CA TRP A 172 -7.89 -18.96 -13.51
C TRP A 172 -6.86 -18.01 -12.93
N TYR A 173 -7.06 -17.60 -11.69
CA TYR A 173 -6.26 -16.65 -10.94
C TYR A 173 -5.43 -17.31 -9.84
N CYS A 174 -4.47 -16.58 -9.30
CA CYS A 174 -3.58 -17.06 -8.23
C CYS A 174 -3.55 -16.09 -7.04
N VAL A 175 -3.25 -16.65 -5.86
CA VAL A 175 -3.04 -15.91 -4.61
C VAL A 175 -1.71 -16.33 -4.01
N PRO A 176 -0.78 -15.43 -3.69
CA PRO A 176 0.44 -15.79 -3.00
C PRO A 176 0.16 -16.51 -1.68
N VAL A 177 0.91 -17.58 -1.38
CA VAL A 177 0.72 -18.39 -0.16
C VAL A 177 0.83 -17.54 1.11
N SER A 178 1.69 -16.52 1.10
CA SER A 178 1.83 -15.57 2.21
C SER A 178 0.54 -14.78 2.53
N TYR A 179 -0.44 -14.77 1.62
CA TYR A 179 -1.73 -14.08 1.78
C TYR A 179 -2.90 -15.05 2.01
N THR A 180 -2.70 -16.37 1.92
CA THR A 180 -3.77 -17.34 2.14
C THR A 180 -4.25 -17.41 3.59
N HIS A 181 -3.39 -17.05 4.55
CA HIS A 181 -3.73 -17.02 5.99
C HIS A 181 -4.66 -15.86 6.39
N LEU A 182 -4.89 -14.89 5.51
CA LEU A 182 -5.82 -13.78 5.72
C LEU A 182 -7.25 -14.12 5.29
N ARG A 183 -7.48 -15.31 4.73
CA ARG A 183 -8.77 -15.77 4.19
C ARG A 183 -9.47 -16.85 5.01
N LEU A 184 -8.97 -17.16 6.23
CA LEU A 184 -9.60 -18.13 7.14
C LEU A 184 -10.34 -17.44 8.29
#